data_ec0928dbf79be358b2c167eafbdb44d2
#
_entry.id   ec0928dbf79be358b2c167eafbdb44d2
#
_cell.length_a   1.000
_cell.length_b   1.000
_cell.length_c   1.000
_cell.angle_alpha   90.00
_cell.angle_beta   90.00
_cell.angle_gamma   90.00
#
_symmetry.space_group_name_H-M   'P 1'
#
loop_
_entity.id
_entity.type
_entity.pdbx_description
1 polymer ?
#
loop_
_entity_poly.entity_id
_entity_poly.type
_entity_poly.pdbx_seq_one_letter_code
_entity_poly.pdbx_strand_id
1 'polypeptide(L)'
;MATEVLDPAILERWNECGYYRLVGMRVERADGDGSLFRITITPGHTQLYGTAHGGILCGMLDAAMALALLAKMPADEGCATVEMKANFTAPGNPGELTGSGAVLDLGRRLAVARAEVHDENGRLVATSQGTFMRFKTGDA
;
A
#
# COMPACT_ATOMS: atom_id res chain seq x y z
N MET A 1 -16.85 18.34 0.01
CA MET A 1 -15.94 18.49 1.16
C MET A 1 -14.53 18.21 0.65
N ALA A 2 -13.60 19.10 0.93
CA ALA A 2 -12.21 18.85 0.58
C ALA A 2 -11.75 17.57 1.30
N THR A 3 -11.25 16.61 0.55
CA THR A 3 -10.57 15.43 1.09
C THR A 3 -9.35 15.92 1.85
N GLU A 4 -9.34 15.67 3.16
CA GLU A 4 -8.23 16.08 4.00
C GLU A 4 -7.01 15.24 3.61
N VAL A 5 -6.09 15.87 2.89
CA VAL A 5 -4.79 15.25 2.57
C VAL A 5 -4.03 15.11 3.88
N LEU A 6 -3.46 13.94 4.14
CA LEU A 6 -2.59 13.78 5.31
C LEU A 6 -1.50 14.86 5.29
N ASP A 7 -1.26 15.42 6.47
CA ASP A 7 -0.17 16.38 6.68
C ASP A 7 1.13 15.85 6.04
N PRO A 8 1.83 16.66 5.24
CA PRO A 8 3.12 16.28 4.65
C PRO A 8 4.11 15.68 5.66
N ALA A 9 4.10 16.14 6.91
CA ALA A 9 4.93 15.58 7.98
C ALA A 9 4.56 14.12 8.30
N ILE A 10 3.28 13.75 8.21
CA ILE A 10 2.84 12.36 8.40
C ILE A 10 3.29 11.49 7.24
N LEU A 11 3.15 11.97 6.01
CA LEU A 11 3.64 11.25 4.82
C LEU A 11 5.15 11.00 4.90
N GLU A 12 5.91 12.00 5.32
CA GLU A 12 7.37 11.85 5.46
C GLU A 12 7.73 10.84 6.54
N ARG A 13 7.02 10.84 7.67
CA ARG A 13 7.18 9.82 8.72
C ARG A 13 6.92 8.41 8.20
N TRP A 14 5.90 8.20 7.36
CA TRP A 14 5.66 6.90 6.74
C TRP A 14 6.76 6.50 5.77
N ASN A 15 7.33 7.46 5.03
CA ASN A 15 8.48 7.21 4.16
C ASN A 15 9.76 6.85 4.92
N GLU A 16 9.83 7.08 6.24
CA GLU A 16 10.90 6.59 7.11
C GLU A 16 10.73 5.14 7.54
N CYS A 17 9.62 4.48 7.22
CA CYS A 17 9.41 3.06 7.49
C CYS A 17 10.57 2.23 6.93
N GLY A 18 11.19 1.42 7.79
CA GLY A 18 12.39 0.65 7.44
C GLY A 18 12.20 -0.25 6.22
N TYR A 19 11.04 -0.90 6.12
CA TYR A 19 10.71 -1.75 4.97
C TYR A 19 10.59 -0.93 3.67
N TYR A 20 9.90 0.21 3.70
CA TYR A 20 9.75 1.06 2.52
C TYR A 20 11.10 1.57 2.02
N ARG A 21 11.98 1.97 2.93
CA ARG A 21 13.34 2.41 2.59
C ARG A 21 14.19 1.26 2.03
N LEU A 22 14.08 0.07 2.64
CA LEU A 22 14.81 -1.11 2.19
C LEU A 22 14.47 -1.49 0.73
N VAL A 23 13.19 -1.48 0.40
CA VAL A 23 12.73 -1.86 -0.96
C VAL A 23 12.62 -0.69 -1.92
N GLY A 24 12.82 0.54 -1.46
CA GLY A 24 12.74 1.74 -2.31
C GLY A 24 11.31 2.14 -2.67
N MET A 25 10.33 1.77 -1.86
CA MET A 25 8.93 2.14 -2.01
C MET A 25 8.67 3.50 -1.35
N ARG A 26 7.93 4.38 -2.03
CA ARG A 26 7.62 5.70 -1.53
C ARG A 26 6.12 5.98 -1.56
N VAL A 27 5.62 6.48 -0.42
CA VAL A 27 4.27 7.04 -0.31
C VAL A 27 4.23 8.40 -0.99
N GLU A 28 3.31 8.61 -1.90
CA GLU A 28 3.08 9.91 -2.52
C GLU A 28 1.82 10.60 -2.02
N ARG A 29 0.80 9.82 -1.69
CA ARG A 29 -0.48 10.34 -1.23
C ARG A 29 -1.17 9.34 -0.31
N ALA A 30 -1.81 9.85 0.73
CA ALA A 30 -2.83 9.13 1.50
C ALA A 30 -3.84 10.14 2.03
N ASP A 31 -5.10 9.95 1.71
CA ASP A 31 -6.20 10.85 2.05
C ASP A 31 -7.55 10.11 2.08
N GLY A 32 -8.65 10.86 2.15
CA GLY A 32 -9.99 10.28 2.14
C GLY A 32 -10.36 9.53 0.85
N ASP A 33 -9.65 9.74 -0.25
CA ASP A 33 -9.86 9.06 -1.53
C ASP A 33 -8.99 7.81 -1.69
N GLY A 34 -8.03 7.59 -0.80
CA GLY A 34 -7.17 6.42 -0.79
C GLY A 34 -5.68 6.73 -0.66
N SER A 35 -4.85 5.82 -1.13
CA SER A 35 -3.39 5.94 -1.09
C SER A 35 -2.75 5.77 -2.45
N LEU A 36 -1.53 6.29 -2.59
CA LEU A 36 -0.70 6.15 -3.78
C LEU A 36 0.75 5.91 -3.36
N PHE A 37 1.34 4.86 -3.93
CA PHE A 37 2.73 4.46 -3.74
C PHE A 37 3.44 4.36 -5.08
N ARG A 38 4.75 4.57 -5.07
CA ARG A 38 5.63 4.29 -6.23
C ARG A 38 6.84 3.46 -5.82
N ILE A 39 7.29 2.64 -6.76
CA ILE A 39 8.55 1.93 -6.68
C ILE A 39 9.15 1.83 -8.08
N THR A 40 10.48 1.96 -8.17
CA THR A 40 11.21 1.61 -9.38
C THR A 40 11.75 0.20 -9.22
N ILE A 41 11.33 -0.71 -10.09
CA ILE A 41 11.79 -2.10 -10.08
C ILE A 41 13.22 -2.16 -10.60
N THR A 42 14.10 -2.64 -9.76
CA THR A 42 15.54 -2.85 -10.04
C THR A 42 15.87 -4.34 -9.94
N PRO A 43 17.07 -4.79 -10.35
CA PRO A 43 17.46 -6.20 -10.24
C PRO A 43 17.27 -6.81 -8.85
N GLY A 44 17.42 -6.02 -7.78
CA GLY A 44 17.18 -6.48 -6.39
C GLY A 44 15.73 -6.83 -6.07
N HIS A 45 14.78 -6.40 -6.89
CA HIS A 45 13.36 -6.69 -6.72
C HIS A 45 12.86 -7.86 -7.56
N THR A 46 13.70 -8.41 -8.44
CA THR A 46 13.27 -9.38 -9.46
C THR A 46 13.46 -10.82 -9.00
N GLN A 47 12.63 -11.69 -9.54
CA GLN A 47 12.79 -13.14 -9.47
C GLN A 47 13.65 -13.63 -10.68
N LEU A 48 13.82 -14.94 -10.81
CA LEU A 48 14.72 -15.56 -11.80
C LEU A 48 14.43 -15.18 -13.27
N TYR A 49 13.22 -14.76 -13.58
CA TYR A 49 12.83 -14.39 -14.96
C TYR A 49 13.00 -12.89 -15.24
N GLY A 50 13.56 -12.12 -14.31
CA GLY A 50 13.87 -10.70 -14.49
C GLY A 50 12.69 -9.75 -14.33
N THR A 51 11.55 -10.21 -13.83
CA THR A 51 10.39 -9.38 -13.49
C THR A 51 10.19 -9.31 -11.98
N ALA A 52 9.41 -8.34 -11.50
CA ALA A 52 9.18 -8.12 -10.09
C ALA A 52 8.73 -9.40 -9.36
N HIS A 53 9.40 -9.72 -8.27
CA HIS A 53 9.03 -10.85 -7.43
C HIS A 53 7.63 -10.61 -6.84
N GLY A 54 6.80 -11.66 -6.76
CA GLY A 54 5.46 -11.56 -6.18
C GLY A 54 5.45 -11.01 -4.74
N GLY A 55 6.52 -11.24 -3.98
CA GLY A 55 6.68 -10.69 -2.63
C GLY A 55 6.75 -9.17 -2.59
N ILE A 56 7.43 -8.52 -3.57
CA ILE A 56 7.46 -7.06 -3.63
C ILE A 56 6.11 -6.48 -4.04
N LEU A 57 5.39 -7.15 -4.93
CA LEU A 57 4.04 -6.77 -5.33
C LEU A 57 3.06 -6.91 -4.17
N CYS A 58 3.14 -8.00 -3.39
CA CYS A 58 2.35 -8.15 -2.16
C CYS A 58 2.67 -7.06 -1.14
N GLY A 59 3.93 -6.69 -0.98
CA GLY A 59 4.34 -5.58 -0.10
C GLY A 59 3.73 -4.25 -0.52
N MET A 60 3.69 -3.94 -1.82
CA MET A 60 3.01 -2.75 -2.34
C MET A 60 1.51 -2.78 -2.09
N LEU A 61 0.86 -3.89 -2.36
CA LEU A 61 -0.58 -4.07 -2.16
C LEU A 61 -0.96 -3.91 -0.68
N ASP A 62 -0.21 -4.55 0.22
CA ASP A 62 -0.42 -4.45 1.66
C ASP A 62 -0.24 -3.02 2.18
N ALA A 63 0.84 -2.37 1.80
CA ALA A 63 1.12 -0.98 2.17
C ALA A 63 0.05 -0.02 1.66
N ALA A 64 -0.40 -0.18 0.41
CA ALA A 64 -1.43 0.66 -0.18
C ALA A 64 -2.77 0.53 0.56
N MET A 65 -3.18 -0.69 0.91
CA MET A 65 -4.38 -0.92 1.71
C MET A 65 -4.26 -0.32 3.11
N ALA A 66 -3.15 -0.58 3.81
CA ALA A 66 -2.93 -0.08 5.16
C ALA A 66 -2.99 1.46 5.22
N LEU A 67 -2.31 2.15 4.31
CA LEU A 67 -2.32 3.62 4.32
C LEU A 67 -3.66 4.22 3.89
N ALA A 68 -4.40 3.57 3.00
CA ALA A 68 -5.77 4.00 2.69
C ALA A 68 -6.67 3.95 3.93
N LEU A 69 -6.52 2.90 4.76
CA LEU A 69 -7.25 2.77 6.03
C LEU A 69 -6.80 3.82 7.04
N LEU A 70 -5.49 3.96 7.25
CA LEU A 70 -4.93 4.91 8.23
C LEU A 70 -5.32 6.36 7.93
N ALA A 71 -5.45 6.73 6.65
CA ALA A 71 -5.91 8.05 6.24
C ALA A 71 -7.37 8.35 6.66
N LYS A 72 -8.14 7.33 6.97
CA LYS A 72 -9.55 7.45 7.43
C LYS A 72 -9.74 7.14 8.91
N MET A 73 -8.71 6.67 9.59
CA MET A 73 -8.77 6.34 11.01
C MET A 73 -8.38 7.53 11.88
N PRO A 74 -8.84 7.57 13.15
CA PRO A 74 -8.32 8.51 14.14
C PRO A 74 -6.79 8.41 14.27
N ALA A 75 -6.14 9.52 14.60
CA ALA A 75 -4.68 9.60 14.69
C ALA A 75 -4.06 8.69 15.78
N ASP A 76 -4.85 8.30 16.78
CA ASP A 76 -4.46 7.39 17.86
C ASP A 76 -4.74 5.91 17.56
N GLU A 77 -5.09 5.60 16.32
CA GLU A 77 -5.33 4.23 15.87
C GLU A 77 -4.31 3.78 14.83
N GLY A 78 -4.04 2.48 14.86
CA GLY A 78 -3.27 1.76 13.86
C GLY A 78 -4.05 0.58 13.30
N CYS A 79 -3.49 -0.07 12.30
CA CYS A 79 -4.06 -1.30 11.76
C CYS A 79 -2.97 -2.35 11.53
N ALA A 80 -3.36 -3.62 11.67
CA ALA A 80 -2.50 -4.76 11.39
C ALA A 80 -3.19 -5.69 10.39
N THR A 81 -2.46 -6.12 9.38
CA THR A 81 -2.95 -7.04 8.36
C THR A 81 -3.30 -8.39 8.97
N VAL A 82 -4.54 -8.82 8.79
CA VAL A 82 -5.02 -10.15 9.22
C VAL A 82 -4.83 -11.16 8.09
N GLU A 83 -5.26 -10.81 6.90
CA GLU A 83 -5.10 -11.61 5.69
C GLU A 83 -5.18 -10.71 4.47
N MET A 84 -4.65 -11.20 3.36
CA MET A 84 -4.87 -10.61 2.06
C MET A 84 -4.87 -11.69 0.99
N LYS A 85 -5.68 -11.52 -0.04
CA LYS A 85 -5.60 -12.31 -1.25
C LYS A 85 -5.07 -11.43 -2.37
N ALA A 86 -4.04 -11.89 -3.06
CA ALA A 86 -3.45 -11.21 -4.21
C ALA A 86 -3.62 -12.05 -5.48
N ASN A 87 -3.89 -11.38 -6.60
CA ASN A 87 -3.81 -11.93 -7.94
C ASN A 87 -2.78 -11.15 -8.74
N PHE A 88 -1.90 -11.87 -9.43
CA PHE A 88 -0.90 -11.31 -10.32
C PHE A 88 -1.40 -11.48 -11.76
N THR A 89 -1.70 -10.37 -12.42
CA THR A 89 -2.39 -10.37 -13.72
C THR A 89 -1.45 -10.16 -14.90
N ALA A 90 -0.26 -9.61 -14.63
CA ALA A 90 0.77 -9.36 -15.62
C ALA A 90 2.16 -9.31 -14.95
N PRO A 91 3.25 -9.55 -15.72
CA PRO A 91 4.60 -9.35 -15.20
C PRO A 91 4.86 -7.89 -14.82
N GLY A 92 5.45 -7.66 -13.66
CA GLY A 92 5.98 -6.36 -13.27
C GLY A 92 7.38 -6.16 -13.89
N ASN A 93 7.46 -5.59 -15.07
CA ASN A 93 8.73 -5.37 -15.75
C ASN A 93 9.59 -4.33 -15.03
N PRO A 94 10.93 -4.33 -15.22
CA PRO A 94 11.77 -3.24 -14.75
C PRO A 94 11.25 -1.88 -15.20
N GLY A 95 11.27 -0.90 -14.29
CA GLY A 95 10.68 0.41 -14.48
C GLY A 95 9.78 0.78 -13.31
N GLU A 96 8.98 1.82 -13.46
CA GLU A 96 8.12 2.31 -12.40
C GLU A 96 6.82 1.52 -12.29
N LEU A 97 6.47 1.14 -11.07
CA LEU A 97 5.15 0.61 -10.72
C LEU A 97 4.48 1.56 -9.74
N THR A 98 3.17 1.69 -9.89
CA THR A 98 2.31 2.50 -9.01
C THR A 98 1.32 1.61 -8.28
N GLY A 99 1.31 1.67 -6.96
CA GLY A 99 0.33 1.00 -6.09
C GLY A 99 -0.71 1.99 -5.59
N SER A 100 -1.98 1.63 -5.64
CA SER A 100 -3.08 2.43 -5.11
C SER A 100 -3.99 1.60 -4.21
N GLY A 101 -4.44 2.20 -3.11
CA GLY A 101 -5.34 1.55 -2.16
C GLY A 101 -6.63 2.34 -1.96
N ALA A 102 -7.70 1.60 -1.65
CA ALA A 102 -9.01 2.17 -1.34
C ALA A 102 -9.69 1.38 -0.23
N VAL A 103 -10.41 2.09 0.65
CA VAL A 103 -11.19 1.47 1.72
C VAL A 103 -12.52 0.95 1.17
N LEU A 104 -12.85 -0.30 1.48
CA LEU A 104 -14.15 -0.90 1.16
C LEU A 104 -15.10 -0.84 2.35
N ASP A 105 -14.60 -1.13 3.55
CA ASP A 105 -15.38 -1.07 4.79
C ASP A 105 -14.48 -0.66 5.95
N LEU A 106 -14.98 0.20 6.82
CA LEU A 106 -14.29 0.65 8.02
C LEU A 106 -15.15 0.32 9.24
N GLY A 107 -15.15 -0.95 9.64
CA GLY A 107 -15.83 -1.43 10.83
C GLY A 107 -15.11 -1.01 12.12
N ARG A 108 -15.76 -1.27 13.24
CA ARG A 108 -15.25 -0.86 14.56
C ARG A 108 -13.95 -1.58 14.97
N ARG A 109 -13.82 -2.86 14.67
CA ARG A 109 -12.66 -3.70 15.02
C ARG A 109 -11.89 -4.19 13.81
N LEU A 110 -12.58 -4.43 12.72
CA LEU A 110 -12.03 -4.91 11.46
C LEU A 110 -12.33 -3.90 10.36
N ALA A 111 -11.44 -3.82 9.41
CA ALA A 111 -11.60 -3.01 8.22
C ALA A 111 -11.21 -3.84 7.00
N VAL A 112 -11.81 -3.52 5.86
CA VAL A 112 -11.53 -4.17 4.58
C VAL A 112 -11.11 -3.11 3.58
N ALA A 113 -10.02 -3.39 2.86
CA ALA A 113 -9.52 -2.54 1.81
C ALA A 113 -9.16 -3.35 0.56
N ARG A 114 -9.00 -2.65 -0.54
CA ARG A 114 -8.48 -3.21 -1.79
C ARG A 114 -7.30 -2.41 -2.29
N ALA A 115 -6.47 -3.01 -3.13
CA ALA A 115 -5.37 -2.33 -3.78
C ALA A 115 -5.10 -2.88 -5.18
N GLU A 116 -4.47 -2.06 -6.00
CA GLU A 116 -4.02 -2.41 -7.34
C GLU A 116 -2.61 -1.90 -7.57
N VAL A 117 -1.85 -2.64 -8.39
CA VAL A 117 -0.54 -2.20 -8.89
C VAL A 117 -0.61 -2.11 -10.40
N HIS A 118 -0.19 -0.98 -10.95
CA HIS A 118 -0.15 -0.70 -12.38
C HIS A 118 1.27 -0.37 -12.84
N ASP A 119 1.61 -0.72 -14.07
CA ASP A 119 2.85 -0.31 -14.71
C ASP A 119 2.75 1.10 -15.32
N GLU A 120 3.84 1.59 -15.92
CA GLU A 120 3.93 2.91 -16.56
C GLU A 120 2.93 3.11 -17.70
N ASN A 121 2.46 2.02 -18.31
CA ASN A 121 1.49 2.05 -19.40
C ASN A 121 0.04 1.94 -18.92
N GLY A 122 -0.17 1.91 -17.60
CA GLY A 122 -1.50 1.75 -17.00
C GLY A 122 -2.02 0.31 -17.00
N ARG A 123 -1.18 -0.69 -17.29
CA ARG A 123 -1.57 -2.09 -17.26
C ARG A 123 -1.66 -2.58 -15.83
N LEU A 124 -2.72 -3.30 -15.49
CA LEU A 124 -2.86 -3.95 -14.20
C LEU A 124 -1.86 -5.09 -14.06
N VAL A 125 -0.99 -5.00 -13.06
CA VAL A 125 0.05 -5.98 -12.73
C VAL A 125 -0.40 -6.90 -11.60
N ALA A 126 -1.04 -6.34 -10.58
CA ALA A 126 -1.54 -7.10 -9.44
C ALA A 126 -2.74 -6.40 -8.80
N THR A 127 -3.60 -7.17 -8.16
CA THR A 127 -4.74 -6.66 -7.39
C THR A 127 -4.93 -7.48 -6.12
N SER A 128 -5.50 -6.87 -5.09
CA SER A 128 -5.77 -7.56 -3.82
C SER A 128 -6.98 -6.99 -3.09
N GLN A 129 -7.50 -7.79 -2.19
CA GLN A 129 -8.40 -7.39 -1.11
C GLN A 129 -7.88 -7.98 0.18
N GLY A 130 -7.95 -7.22 1.27
CA GLY A 130 -7.45 -7.66 2.57
C GLY A 130 -8.29 -7.17 3.73
N THR A 131 -8.14 -7.87 4.86
CA THR A 131 -8.76 -7.57 6.14
C THR A 131 -7.70 -7.10 7.12
N PHE A 132 -8.02 -6.07 7.87
CA PHE A 132 -7.11 -5.44 8.84
C PHE A 132 -7.80 -5.34 10.20
N MET A 133 -7.04 -5.62 11.25
CA MET A 133 -7.48 -5.38 12.63
C MET A 133 -7.11 -3.96 13.04
N ARG A 134 -8.05 -3.22 13.63
CA ARG A 134 -7.82 -1.90 14.21
C ARG A 134 -7.40 -2.02 15.66
N PHE A 135 -6.48 -1.17 16.10
CA PHE A 135 -6.03 -1.10 17.49
C PHE A 135 -5.66 0.33 17.90
N LYS A 136 -5.65 0.62 19.18
CA LYS A 136 -5.12 1.88 19.70
C LYS A 136 -3.60 1.83 19.75
N THR A 137 -2.92 2.87 19.25
CA THR A 137 -1.44 2.89 19.19
C THR A 137 -0.77 2.97 20.56
N GLY A 138 -1.48 3.37 21.60
CA GLY A 138 -0.99 3.36 22.99
C GLY A 138 -1.00 1.98 23.65
N ASP A 139 -1.61 0.97 23.02
CA ASP A 139 -1.75 -0.41 23.53
C ASP A 139 -0.74 -1.38 22.88
N ALA A 140 0.12 -0.91 22.00
CA ALA A 140 1.10 -1.69 21.24
C ALA A 140 2.49 -1.66 21.87
#